data_982ed6d08beac912c9d859650c47b5a1
#
_entry.id   982ed6d08beac912c9d859650c47b5a1
#
_cell.length_a   1.000
_cell.length_b   1.000
_cell.length_c   1.000
_cell.angle_alpha   90.00
_cell.angle_beta   90.00
_cell.angle_gamma   90.00
#
_symmetry.space_group_name_H-M   'P 1'
#
loop_
_entity.id
_entity.type
_entity.pdbx_description
1 polymer ?
#
loop_
_entity_poly.entity_id
_entity_poly.type
_entity_poly.pdbx_seq_one_letter_code
_entity_poly.pdbx_strand_id
1 'polypeptide(L)'
;VFDDSGARLDLTQLSEWQQIQAVMRWSALPGASRHHWGTDFDIYDAAAVDADYQIQLVPEEVEGSGVFAPFHDWLDSSVLASADFYRPYAQDLGGIAPERWHISYRPVAENYAAQLTVEVLAERLASADLVYKETVLARLDELFQRYISVKN
;
A
#
# COMPACT_ATOMS: atom_id res chain seq x y z
N VAL A 1 -3.12 -11.76 -9.25
CA VAL A 1 -1.87 -11.07 -8.88
C VAL A 1 -1.05 -10.88 -10.14
N PHE A 2 -0.36 -9.77 -10.23
CA PHE A 2 0.47 -9.39 -11.36
C PHE A 2 1.93 -9.20 -10.88
N ASP A 3 2.87 -9.34 -11.79
CA ASP A 3 4.25 -8.94 -11.56
C ASP A 3 4.47 -7.44 -11.83
N ASP A 4 5.69 -6.95 -11.61
CA ASP A 4 6.03 -5.53 -11.83
C ASP A 4 5.96 -5.10 -13.31
N SER A 5 5.84 -6.03 -14.25
CA SER A 5 5.60 -5.74 -15.68
C SER A 5 4.12 -5.67 -16.06
N GLY A 6 3.22 -5.94 -15.10
CA GLY A 6 1.78 -6.06 -15.33
C GLY A 6 1.35 -7.41 -15.92
N ALA A 7 2.25 -8.39 -16.00
CA ALA A 7 1.90 -9.74 -16.46
C ALA A 7 1.26 -10.55 -15.32
N ARG A 8 0.22 -11.31 -15.65
CA ARG A 8 -0.49 -12.14 -14.66
C ARG A 8 0.39 -13.32 -14.22
N LEU A 9 0.62 -13.43 -12.91
CA LEU A 9 1.36 -14.54 -12.32
C LEU A 9 0.51 -15.81 -12.22
N ASP A 10 1.10 -16.95 -12.56
CA ASP A 10 0.56 -18.26 -12.23
C ASP A 10 1.03 -18.65 -10.81
N LEU A 11 0.18 -18.40 -9.83
CA LEU A 11 0.50 -18.67 -8.43
C LEU A 11 0.77 -20.15 -8.15
N THR A 12 0.27 -21.07 -8.98
CA THR A 12 0.49 -22.52 -8.78
C THR A 12 1.93 -22.95 -8.99
N GLN A 13 2.73 -22.14 -9.69
CA GLN A 13 4.15 -22.37 -9.94
C GLN A 13 5.05 -21.75 -8.87
N LEU A 14 4.47 -21.01 -7.91
CA LEU A 14 5.20 -20.31 -6.86
C LEU A 14 5.12 -21.06 -5.53
N SER A 15 6.23 -21.05 -4.78
CA SER A 15 6.20 -21.47 -3.36
C SER A 15 5.28 -20.58 -2.54
N GLU A 16 4.81 -21.05 -1.37
CA GLU A 16 3.99 -20.24 -0.45
C GLU A 16 4.62 -18.87 -0.17
N TRP A 17 5.92 -18.84 0.07
CA TRP A 17 6.64 -17.60 0.32
C TRP A 17 6.61 -16.64 -0.87
N GLN A 18 6.82 -17.14 -2.07
CA GLN A 18 6.73 -16.33 -3.28
C GLN A 18 5.31 -15.83 -3.53
N GLN A 19 4.29 -16.64 -3.24
CA GLN A 19 2.90 -16.21 -3.34
C GLN A 19 2.58 -15.09 -2.34
N ILE A 20 3.03 -15.22 -1.09
CA ILE A 20 2.88 -14.16 -0.05
C ILE A 20 3.53 -12.86 -0.55
N GLN A 21 4.77 -12.92 -1.03
CA GLN A 21 5.47 -11.73 -1.54
C GLN A 21 4.76 -11.09 -2.73
N ALA A 22 4.28 -11.91 -3.67
CA ALA A 22 3.56 -11.44 -4.85
C ALA A 22 2.24 -10.74 -4.48
N VAL A 23 1.50 -11.27 -3.50
CA VAL A 23 0.28 -10.63 -2.99
C VAL A 23 0.61 -9.34 -2.25
N MET A 24 1.61 -9.36 -1.37
CA MET A 24 1.98 -8.21 -0.56
C MET A 24 2.63 -7.06 -1.34
N ARG A 25 3.02 -7.29 -2.58
CA ARG A 25 3.46 -6.24 -3.49
C ARG A 25 2.35 -5.21 -3.77
N TRP A 26 1.09 -5.70 -3.79
CA TRP A 26 -0.10 -4.95 -4.22
C TRP A 26 -1.18 -4.83 -3.14
N SER A 27 -1.01 -5.50 -2.00
CA SER A 27 -2.02 -5.56 -0.95
C SER A 27 -1.37 -5.68 0.43
N ALA A 28 -1.92 -4.99 1.41
CA ALA A 28 -1.45 -5.09 2.77
C ALA A 28 -1.75 -6.46 3.41
N LEU A 29 -0.89 -6.88 4.33
CA LEU A 29 -1.19 -8.00 5.21
C LEU A 29 -2.48 -7.72 6.00
N PRO A 30 -3.40 -8.69 6.13
CA PRO A 30 -4.61 -8.50 6.93
C PRO A 30 -4.33 -7.95 8.33
N GLY A 31 -5.00 -6.86 8.67
CA GLY A 31 -4.79 -6.15 9.93
C GLY A 31 -3.67 -5.11 9.94
N ALA A 32 -2.82 -5.09 8.90
CA ALA A 32 -1.69 -4.17 8.80
C ALA A 32 -1.88 -3.05 7.74
N SER A 33 -3.06 -2.95 7.13
CA SER A 33 -3.37 -1.87 6.21
C SER A 33 -3.44 -0.53 6.94
N ARG A 34 -2.75 0.47 6.41
CA ARG A 34 -2.77 1.84 6.94
C ARG A 34 -4.16 2.50 6.84
N HIS A 35 -4.98 2.11 5.89
CA HIS A 35 -6.38 2.56 5.78
C HIS A 35 -7.19 2.29 7.03
N HIS A 36 -6.86 1.24 7.81
CA HIS A 36 -7.52 0.95 9.10
C HIS A 36 -7.32 2.05 10.15
N TRP A 37 -6.29 2.87 10.01
CA TRP A 37 -6.03 3.98 10.93
C TRP A 37 -6.96 5.18 10.71
N GLY A 38 -7.65 5.22 9.55
CA GLY A 38 -8.49 6.37 9.17
C GLY A 38 -7.69 7.64 8.84
N THR A 39 -6.38 7.51 8.66
CA THR A 39 -5.45 8.60 8.35
C THR A 39 -4.92 8.54 6.93
N ASP A 40 -5.20 7.46 6.24
CA ASP A 40 -4.68 7.14 4.91
C ASP A 40 -5.83 6.98 3.92
N PHE A 41 -5.69 7.62 2.75
CA PHE A 41 -6.73 7.73 1.73
C PHE A 41 -6.16 7.48 0.35
N ASP A 42 -6.92 6.75 -0.48
CA ASP A 42 -6.70 6.72 -1.92
C ASP A 42 -7.56 7.82 -2.55
N ILE A 43 -6.91 8.72 -3.29
CA ILE A 43 -7.53 9.96 -3.77
C ILE A 43 -7.45 10.11 -5.28
N TYR A 44 -8.50 10.69 -5.85
CA TYR A 44 -8.61 11.01 -7.26
C TYR A 44 -9.47 12.25 -7.47
N ASP A 45 -9.40 12.86 -8.65
CA ASP A 45 -10.26 13.98 -9.04
C ASP A 45 -11.54 13.46 -9.70
N ALA A 46 -12.64 13.44 -8.94
CA ALA A 46 -13.92 13.01 -9.46
C ALA A 46 -14.50 13.94 -10.56
N ALA A 47 -14.00 15.17 -10.67
CA ALA A 47 -14.43 16.10 -11.73
C ALA A 47 -13.70 15.84 -13.08
N ALA A 48 -12.62 15.08 -13.06
CA ALA A 48 -11.85 14.76 -14.25
C ALA A 48 -12.43 13.61 -15.10
N VAL A 49 -13.44 12.91 -14.57
CA VAL A 49 -14.00 11.70 -15.21
C VAL A 49 -15.52 11.69 -15.16
N ASP A 50 -16.13 10.91 -16.05
CA ASP A 50 -17.57 10.68 -16.03
C ASP A 50 -17.98 9.75 -14.88
N ALA A 51 -19.26 9.77 -14.51
CA ALA A 51 -19.78 9.05 -13.33
C ALA A 51 -19.68 7.51 -13.45
N ASP A 52 -19.53 6.97 -14.65
CA ASP A 52 -19.37 5.55 -14.94
C ASP A 52 -17.92 5.11 -15.10
N TYR A 53 -16.96 6.03 -14.96
CA TYR A 53 -15.53 5.71 -15.01
C TYR A 53 -15.16 4.73 -13.90
N GLN A 54 -14.43 3.68 -14.29
CA GLN A 54 -13.96 2.67 -13.35
C GLN A 54 -12.51 2.96 -12.97
N ILE A 55 -12.31 3.52 -11.78
CA ILE A 55 -10.99 3.83 -11.22
C ILE A 55 -10.22 2.51 -11.03
N GLN A 56 -8.98 2.48 -11.51
CA GLN A 56 -8.12 1.31 -11.46
C GLN A 56 -7.05 1.40 -10.36
N LEU A 57 -6.70 2.61 -9.91
CA LEU A 57 -5.58 2.90 -9.02
C LEU A 57 -4.27 2.31 -9.59
N VAL A 58 -3.95 2.76 -10.79
CA VAL A 58 -2.73 2.37 -11.51
C VAL A 58 -1.90 3.59 -11.89
N PRO A 59 -0.57 3.46 -12.08
CA PRO A 59 0.29 4.59 -12.42
C PRO A 59 -0.16 5.36 -13.68
N GLU A 60 -0.72 4.66 -14.66
CA GLU A 60 -1.21 5.24 -15.92
C GLU A 60 -2.34 6.26 -15.72
N GLU A 61 -3.09 6.18 -14.62
CA GLU A 61 -4.14 7.16 -14.30
C GLU A 61 -3.59 8.44 -13.67
N VAL A 62 -2.44 8.36 -12.98
CA VAL A 62 -1.92 9.42 -12.09
C VAL A 62 -0.61 10.03 -12.55
N GLU A 63 -0.01 9.52 -13.62
CA GLU A 63 1.29 9.96 -14.15
C GLU A 63 1.20 10.35 -15.65
N GLY A 64 2.16 11.15 -16.11
CA GLY A 64 2.30 11.51 -17.51
C GLY A 64 1.06 12.18 -18.09
N SER A 65 0.37 11.50 -19.01
CA SER A 65 -0.89 11.95 -19.61
C SER A 65 -2.14 11.32 -18.94
N GLY A 66 -1.98 10.71 -17.80
CA GLY A 66 -3.07 10.08 -17.04
C GLY A 66 -4.16 11.09 -16.64
N VAL A 67 -5.39 10.62 -16.59
CA VAL A 67 -6.56 11.47 -16.37
C VAL A 67 -6.50 12.25 -15.04
N PHE A 68 -5.85 11.70 -14.02
CA PHE A 68 -5.68 12.33 -12.72
C PHE A 68 -4.30 12.96 -12.52
N ALA A 69 -3.39 12.89 -13.50
CA ALA A 69 -2.04 13.45 -13.38
C ALA A 69 -2.03 14.94 -13.02
N PRO A 70 -2.85 15.83 -13.63
CA PRO A 70 -2.90 17.26 -13.26
C PRO A 70 -3.29 17.49 -11.79
N PHE A 71 -4.20 16.67 -11.25
CA PHE A 71 -4.61 16.73 -9.85
C PHE A 71 -3.45 16.33 -8.91
N HIS A 72 -2.72 15.28 -9.26
CA HIS A 72 -1.57 14.83 -8.47
C HIS A 72 -0.39 15.79 -8.53
N ASP A 73 -0.17 16.48 -9.64
CA ASP A 73 0.83 17.54 -9.77
C ASP A 73 0.48 18.76 -8.90
N TRP A 74 -0.81 19.10 -8.83
CA TRP A 74 -1.30 20.13 -7.90
C TRP A 74 -1.12 19.69 -6.44
N LEU A 75 -1.45 18.44 -6.09
CA LEU A 75 -1.23 17.91 -4.74
C LEU A 75 0.23 18.01 -4.33
N ASP A 76 1.17 17.63 -5.20
CA ASP A 76 2.60 17.69 -4.93
C ASP A 76 3.06 19.11 -4.59
N SER A 77 2.57 20.09 -5.33
CA SER A 77 2.98 21.49 -5.17
C SER A 77 2.26 22.23 -4.03
N SER A 78 1.09 21.75 -3.61
CA SER A 78 0.19 22.47 -2.69
C SER A 78 0.04 21.74 -1.35
N VAL A 79 -0.57 20.56 -1.36
CA VAL A 79 -0.95 19.84 -0.12
C VAL A 79 0.25 19.15 0.51
N LEU A 80 1.06 18.46 -0.29
CA LEU A 80 2.22 17.71 0.19
C LEU A 80 3.41 18.62 0.52
N ALA A 81 3.41 19.86 0.05
CA ALA A 81 4.41 20.87 0.43
C ALA A 81 4.31 21.29 1.91
N SER A 82 3.14 21.11 2.56
CA SER A 82 2.91 21.48 3.97
C SER A 82 3.52 20.52 5.00
N ALA A 83 3.98 19.35 4.59
CA ALA A 83 4.48 18.25 5.40
C ALA A 83 3.44 17.55 6.32
N ASP A 84 2.20 18.06 6.42
CA ASP A 84 1.13 17.39 7.17
C ASP A 84 0.63 16.14 6.45
N PHE A 85 0.65 16.18 5.13
CA PHE A 85 0.35 15.02 4.30
C PHE A 85 1.62 14.53 3.58
N TYR A 86 1.69 13.25 3.35
CA TYR A 86 2.78 12.62 2.60
C TYR A 86 2.32 11.35 1.89
N ARG A 87 3.12 10.85 0.97
CA ARG A 87 2.91 9.55 0.33
C ARG A 87 3.78 8.50 1.02
N PRO A 88 3.20 7.55 1.75
CA PRO A 88 3.96 6.46 2.38
C PRO A 88 4.64 5.55 1.35
N TYR A 89 4.07 5.46 0.16
CA TYR A 89 4.54 4.61 -0.94
C TYR A 89 4.98 5.44 -2.15
N ALA A 90 5.77 6.52 -1.88
CA ALA A 90 6.25 7.41 -2.94
C ALA A 90 7.33 6.79 -3.83
N GLN A 91 8.07 5.82 -3.30
CA GLN A 91 9.22 5.20 -3.98
C GLN A 91 9.17 3.68 -3.84
N ASP A 92 9.71 2.98 -4.85
CA ASP A 92 9.89 1.53 -4.76
C ASP A 92 11.09 1.19 -3.86
N LEU A 93 10.79 0.69 -2.68
CA LEU A 93 11.78 0.21 -1.71
C LEU A 93 11.81 -1.32 -1.64
N GLY A 94 11.21 -2.00 -2.63
CA GLY A 94 11.13 -3.45 -2.69
C GLY A 94 10.04 -4.07 -1.80
N GLY A 95 9.16 -3.25 -1.24
CA GLY A 95 7.97 -3.63 -0.48
C GLY A 95 6.68 -3.45 -1.29
N ILE A 96 5.72 -2.69 -0.75
CA ILE A 96 4.52 -2.24 -1.48
C ILE A 96 4.97 -1.46 -2.72
N ALA A 97 4.30 -1.67 -3.85
CA ALA A 97 4.54 -0.92 -5.08
C ALA A 97 4.27 0.59 -4.86
N PRO A 98 4.92 1.49 -5.62
CA PRO A 98 4.61 2.91 -5.54
C PRO A 98 3.13 3.20 -5.81
N GLU A 99 2.54 4.02 -4.95
CA GLU A 99 1.13 4.40 -5.01
C GLU A 99 1.01 5.92 -4.91
N ARG A 100 0.98 6.62 -6.06
CA ARG A 100 0.89 8.07 -6.08
C ARG A 100 -0.46 8.59 -5.56
N TRP A 101 -1.50 7.78 -5.64
CA TRP A 101 -2.85 8.07 -5.15
C TRP A 101 -2.99 7.97 -3.62
N HIS A 102 -2.12 7.18 -2.94
CA HIS A 102 -2.19 6.96 -1.51
C HIS A 102 -1.51 8.10 -0.74
N ILE A 103 -2.30 8.82 0.06
CA ILE A 103 -1.79 9.86 0.96
C ILE A 103 -2.10 9.54 2.42
N SER A 104 -1.27 10.03 3.31
CA SER A 104 -1.36 9.84 4.75
C SER A 104 -1.27 11.17 5.50
N TYR A 105 -2.13 11.36 6.52
CA TYR A 105 -2.08 12.49 7.42
C TYR A 105 -1.09 12.23 8.57
N ARG A 106 0.10 12.79 8.45
CA ARG A 106 1.26 12.55 9.30
C ARG A 106 1.01 12.75 10.80
N PRO A 107 0.38 13.87 11.28
CA PRO A 107 0.27 14.15 12.70
C PRO A 107 -0.44 13.09 13.53
N VAL A 108 -1.29 12.29 12.89
CA VAL A 108 -2.02 11.19 13.54
C VAL A 108 -1.45 9.83 13.14
N ALA A 109 -1.09 9.64 11.87
CA ALA A 109 -0.57 8.38 11.34
C ALA A 109 0.70 7.89 12.07
N GLU A 110 1.61 8.81 12.44
CA GLU A 110 2.84 8.46 13.16
C GLU A 110 2.56 7.81 14.52
N ASN A 111 1.49 8.20 15.21
CA ASN A 111 1.11 7.59 16.48
C ASN A 111 0.66 6.13 16.32
N TYR A 112 -0.08 5.83 15.24
CA TYR A 112 -0.47 4.46 14.92
C TYR A 112 0.71 3.63 14.44
N ALA A 113 1.57 4.21 13.59
CA ALA A 113 2.79 3.55 13.12
C ALA A 113 3.71 3.14 14.28
N ALA A 114 3.86 4.01 15.30
CA ALA A 114 4.67 3.72 16.48
C ALA A 114 4.09 2.60 17.37
N GLN A 115 2.78 2.37 17.32
CA GLN A 115 2.10 1.35 18.12
C GLN A 115 1.97 0.01 17.38
N LEU A 116 2.07 -0.01 16.06
CA LEU A 116 2.02 -1.22 15.26
C LEU A 116 3.39 -1.91 15.30
N THR A 117 3.50 -2.98 16.06
CA THR A 117 4.73 -3.77 16.21
C THR A 117 4.55 -5.19 15.68
N VAL A 118 5.65 -5.91 15.51
CA VAL A 118 5.64 -7.33 15.11
C VAL A 118 4.84 -8.16 16.11
N GLU A 119 4.99 -7.88 17.42
CA GLU A 119 4.31 -8.61 18.50
C GLU A 119 2.79 -8.39 18.44
N VAL A 120 2.34 -7.16 18.23
CA VAL A 120 0.91 -6.83 18.07
C VAL A 120 0.31 -7.58 16.88
N LEU A 121 1.02 -7.60 15.76
CA LEU A 121 0.57 -8.34 14.58
C LEU A 121 0.59 -9.85 14.80
N ALA A 122 1.65 -10.40 15.41
CA ALA A 122 1.75 -11.82 15.71
C ALA A 122 0.57 -12.30 16.56
N GLU A 123 0.22 -11.55 17.61
CA GLU A 123 -0.92 -11.88 18.46
C GLU A 123 -2.24 -11.92 17.66
N ARG A 124 -2.47 -10.94 16.79
CA ARG A 124 -3.68 -10.88 15.99
C ARG A 124 -3.75 -11.97 14.93
N LEU A 125 -2.64 -12.20 14.23
CA LEU A 125 -2.57 -13.20 13.17
C LEU A 125 -2.65 -14.63 13.70
N ALA A 126 -2.17 -14.91 14.91
CA ALA A 126 -2.25 -16.22 15.53
C ALA A 126 -3.69 -16.73 15.63
N SER A 127 -4.66 -15.84 15.91
CA SER A 127 -6.08 -16.18 16.04
C SER A 127 -6.88 -16.01 14.74
N ALA A 128 -6.29 -15.40 13.69
CA ALA A 128 -6.98 -15.16 12.43
C ALA A 128 -7.06 -16.43 11.55
N ASP A 129 -8.09 -16.51 10.71
CA ASP A 129 -8.12 -17.47 9.61
C ASP A 129 -7.37 -16.87 8.41
N LEU A 130 -6.13 -17.29 8.25
CA LEU A 130 -5.21 -16.75 7.26
C LEU A 130 -4.59 -17.88 6.44
N VAL A 131 -4.62 -17.74 5.12
CA VAL A 131 -3.90 -18.63 4.21
C VAL A 131 -2.40 -18.49 4.45
N TYR A 132 -1.68 -19.61 4.47
CA TYR A 132 -0.23 -19.67 4.77
C TYR A 132 0.17 -19.08 6.14
N LYS A 133 -0.72 -19.14 7.13
CA LYS A 133 -0.50 -18.57 8.47
C LYS A 133 0.84 -18.93 9.08
N GLU A 134 1.23 -20.20 9.03
CA GLU A 134 2.51 -20.66 9.61
C GLU A 134 3.71 -19.99 8.92
N THR A 135 3.70 -19.92 7.60
CA THR A 135 4.75 -19.25 6.82
C THR A 135 4.77 -17.74 7.10
N VAL A 136 3.62 -17.10 7.20
CA VAL A 136 3.50 -15.67 7.55
C VAL A 136 4.08 -15.42 8.93
N LEU A 137 3.66 -16.18 9.95
CA LEU A 137 4.15 -16.01 11.33
C LEU A 137 5.65 -16.29 11.45
N ALA A 138 6.15 -17.35 10.78
CA ALA A 138 7.57 -17.68 10.80
C ALA A 138 8.47 -16.60 10.16
N ARG A 139 7.92 -15.74 9.29
CA ARG A 139 8.64 -14.68 8.58
C ARG A 139 8.08 -13.28 8.85
N LEU A 140 7.37 -13.11 9.97
CA LEU A 140 6.66 -11.86 10.24
C LEU A 140 7.61 -10.67 10.38
N ASP A 141 8.80 -10.86 10.96
CA ASP A 141 9.82 -9.80 11.04
C ASP A 141 10.23 -9.29 9.65
N GLU A 142 10.49 -10.21 8.71
CA GLU A 142 10.85 -9.86 7.33
C GLU A 142 9.69 -9.13 6.62
N LEU A 143 8.46 -9.64 6.76
CA LEU A 143 7.27 -9.02 6.20
C LEU A 143 7.03 -7.63 6.78
N PHE A 144 7.20 -7.48 8.09
CA PHE A 144 7.05 -6.21 8.78
C PHE A 144 8.04 -5.17 8.26
N GLN A 145 9.32 -5.52 8.21
CA GLN A 145 10.38 -4.60 7.76
C GLN A 145 10.23 -4.21 6.29
N ARG A 146 9.74 -5.11 5.45
CA ARG A 146 9.69 -4.92 4.01
C ARG A 146 8.42 -4.25 3.52
N TYR A 147 7.26 -4.58 4.11
CA TYR A 147 5.96 -4.20 3.58
C TYR A 147 5.11 -3.33 4.52
N ILE A 148 5.41 -3.30 5.83
CA ILE A 148 4.55 -2.67 6.82
C ILE A 148 5.23 -1.45 7.43
N SER A 149 6.50 -1.58 7.85
CA SER A 149 7.28 -0.46 8.38
C SER A 149 7.71 0.47 7.25
N VAL A 150 6.93 1.51 7.02
CA VAL A 150 7.26 2.54 6.02
C VAL A 150 8.51 3.29 6.47
N LYS A 151 9.56 3.22 5.67
CA LYS A 151 10.78 4.01 5.86
C LYS A 151 10.59 5.36 5.16
N ASN A 152 10.34 6.40 5.93
CA ASN A 152 10.32 7.79 5.43
C ASN A 152 11.74 8.33 5.30
#